data_306dbba1515ce3a73a1bb6966ccddc85
#
_entry.id   306dbba1515ce3a73a1bb6966ccddc85
#
_cell.length_a   1.000
_cell.length_b   1.000
_cell.length_c   1.000
_cell.angle_alpha   90.00
_cell.angle_beta   90.00
_cell.angle_gamma   90.00
#
_symmetry.space_group_name_H-M   'P 1'
#
loop_
_entity.id
_entity.type
_entity.pdbx_description
1 polymer ?
#
loop_
_entity_poly.entity_id
_entity_poly.type
_entity_poly.pdbx_seq_one_letter_code
_entity_poly.pdbx_strand_id
1 'polypeptide(L)'
;MDVKEAKEILSDMRDQHLQFIDGAENTGTWGENFLKEAWACDSGAKALAGLITGIKIDKGVIAESILHYGKNNQSTVCMEECAELIQAISKAKRGKINRDNMIEEIADVLICIEMLKQMYMISDEKINKWIEKKQAREVERMEKNE
;
A
#
# COMPACT_ATOMS: atom_id res chain seq x y z
N MET A 1 -15.15 -24.63 -4.80
CA MET A 1 -15.02 -23.33 -5.47
C MET A 1 -13.73 -23.35 -6.28
N ASP A 2 -13.82 -23.22 -7.57
CA ASP A 2 -12.62 -23.21 -8.41
C ASP A 2 -12.03 -21.79 -8.46
N VAL A 3 -10.81 -21.66 -9.00
CA VAL A 3 -10.07 -20.38 -9.09
C VAL A 3 -10.80 -19.36 -9.97
N LYS A 4 -11.64 -19.81 -10.91
CA LYS A 4 -12.41 -18.97 -11.81
C LYS A 4 -13.61 -18.36 -11.09
N GLU A 5 -14.36 -19.17 -10.35
CA GLU A 5 -15.47 -18.70 -9.48
C GLU A 5 -14.99 -17.71 -8.44
N ALA A 6 -13.83 -17.98 -7.79
CA ALA A 6 -13.25 -17.07 -6.82
C ALA A 6 -12.87 -15.70 -7.43
N LYS A 7 -12.34 -15.68 -8.65
CA LYS A 7 -12.00 -14.44 -9.36
C LYS A 7 -13.23 -13.65 -9.75
N GLU A 8 -14.30 -14.31 -10.13
CA GLU A 8 -15.57 -13.67 -10.54
C GLU A 8 -16.23 -13.00 -9.34
N ILE A 9 -16.31 -13.70 -8.20
CA ILE A 9 -16.83 -13.15 -6.93
C ILE A 9 -16.01 -11.94 -6.47
N LEU A 10 -14.68 -12.00 -6.56
CA LEU A 10 -13.81 -10.88 -6.17
C LEU A 10 -13.94 -9.68 -7.11
N SER A 11 -14.16 -9.92 -8.41
CA SER A 11 -14.43 -8.87 -9.38
C SER A 11 -15.74 -8.15 -9.06
N ASP A 12 -16.79 -8.90 -8.78
CA ASP A 12 -18.10 -8.35 -8.40
C ASP A 12 -18.04 -7.57 -7.08
N MET A 13 -17.33 -8.11 -6.09
CA MET A 13 -17.14 -7.41 -4.81
C MET A 13 -16.33 -6.11 -4.98
N ARG A 14 -15.30 -6.12 -5.83
CA ARG A 14 -14.52 -4.92 -6.16
C ARG A 14 -15.39 -3.86 -6.83
N ASP A 15 -16.20 -4.25 -7.81
CA ASP A 15 -17.00 -3.33 -8.61
C ASP A 15 -18.17 -2.75 -7.78
N GLN A 16 -18.79 -3.55 -6.89
CA GLN A 16 -19.72 -3.06 -5.89
C GLN A 16 -19.06 -2.08 -4.90
N HIS A 17 -17.83 -2.34 -4.54
CA HIS A 17 -17.05 -1.51 -3.62
C HIS A 17 -16.69 -0.14 -4.22
N LEU A 18 -16.29 -0.11 -5.51
CA LEU A 18 -16.01 1.12 -6.25
C LEU A 18 -17.27 1.98 -6.40
N GLN A 19 -18.44 1.38 -6.66
CA GLN A 19 -19.71 2.10 -6.69
C GLN A 19 -20.09 2.69 -5.32
N PHE A 20 -19.76 2.01 -4.23
CA PHE A 20 -19.99 2.50 -2.88
C PHE A 20 -19.06 3.68 -2.51
N ILE A 21 -17.80 3.64 -2.96
CA ILE A 21 -16.84 4.73 -2.76
C ILE A 21 -17.27 5.99 -3.50
N ASP A 22 -17.72 5.88 -4.74
CA ASP A 22 -18.24 7.01 -5.52
C ASP A 22 -19.52 7.63 -4.91
N GLY A 23 -20.33 6.82 -4.24
CA GLY A 23 -21.50 7.32 -3.49
C GLY A 23 -21.18 7.95 -2.12
N ALA A 24 -20.07 7.55 -1.49
CA ALA A 24 -19.66 8.00 -0.15
C ALA A 24 -18.93 9.35 -0.15
N GLU A 25 -18.43 9.82 -1.28
CA GLU A 25 -17.79 11.15 -1.38
C GLU A 25 -18.71 12.31 -0.97
N ASN A 26 -20.03 12.07 -0.89
CA ASN A 26 -21.02 13.08 -0.57
C ASN A 26 -21.49 13.11 0.89
N THR A 27 -21.09 12.17 1.75
CA THR A 27 -21.67 12.06 3.10
C THR A 27 -20.70 12.26 4.28
N GLY A 28 -19.40 12.37 4.04
CA GLY A 28 -18.41 12.68 5.10
C GLY A 28 -18.27 11.64 6.21
N THR A 29 -19.00 10.52 6.14
CA THR A 29 -18.97 9.44 7.12
C THR A 29 -18.31 8.20 6.53
N TRP A 30 -17.01 8.09 6.70
CA TRP A 30 -16.32 6.80 6.60
C TRP A 30 -16.74 5.97 7.81
N GLY A 31 -17.86 5.25 7.65
CA GLY A 31 -18.48 4.55 8.76
C GLY A 31 -17.60 3.38 9.24
N GLU A 32 -17.57 3.21 10.58
CA GLU A 32 -16.95 2.06 11.27
C GLU A 32 -17.42 0.70 10.71
N ASN A 33 -18.59 0.64 10.09
CA ASN A 33 -19.14 -0.55 9.45
C ASN A 33 -18.29 -1.00 8.24
N PHE A 34 -17.72 -0.08 7.46
CA PHE A 34 -16.87 -0.41 6.32
C PHE A 34 -15.63 -1.21 6.72
N LEU A 35 -14.96 -0.76 7.78
CA LEU A 35 -13.78 -1.46 8.30
C LEU A 35 -14.18 -2.82 8.89
N LYS A 36 -15.31 -2.92 9.58
CA LYS A 36 -15.81 -4.18 10.16
C LYS A 36 -16.19 -5.21 9.08
N GLU A 37 -16.82 -4.79 8.00
CA GLU A 37 -17.15 -5.68 6.87
C GLU A 37 -15.91 -6.09 6.07
N ALA A 38 -14.96 -5.17 5.85
CA ALA A 38 -13.66 -5.50 5.26
C ALA A 38 -12.88 -6.51 6.11
N TRP A 39 -12.93 -6.40 7.44
CA TRP A 39 -12.30 -7.36 8.37
C TRP A 39 -13.05 -8.71 8.43
N ALA A 40 -14.36 -8.74 8.32
CA ALA A 40 -15.15 -9.98 8.27
C ALA A 40 -14.85 -10.79 6.99
N CYS A 41 -14.51 -10.13 5.89
CA CYS A 41 -14.01 -10.76 4.66
C CYS A 41 -12.56 -11.27 4.77
N ASP A 42 -11.81 -10.89 5.81
CA ASP A 42 -10.36 -11.12 5.91
C ASP A 42 -9.98 -12.63 6.01
N SER A 43 -10.82 -13.46 6.61
CA SER A 43 -10.54 -14.91 6.68
C SER A 43 -10.66 -15.61 5.31
N GLY A 44 -11.56 -15.13 4.44
CA GLY A 44 -11.65 -15.57 3.04
C GLY A 44 -10.58 -14.92 2.18
N ALA A 45 -10.30 -13.64 2.40
CA ALA A 45 -9.29 -12.87 1.70
C ALA A 45 -7.87 -13.37 1.97
N LYS A 46 -7.53 -13.84 3.17
CA LYS A 46 -6.22 -14.43 3.48
C LYS A 46 -5.96 -15.74 2.72
N ALA A 47 -6.98 -16.57 2.52
CA ALA A 47 -6.86 -17.76 1.69
C ALA A 47 -6.67 -17.40 0.20
N LEU A 48 -7.22 -16.28 -0.24
CA LEU A 48 -7.14 -15.77 -1.61
C LEU A 48 -5.97 -14.80 -1.81
N ALA A 49 -5.41 -14.21 -0.76
CA ALA A 49 -4.26 -13.30 -0.83
C ALA A 49 -3.00 -13.95 -1.43
N GLY A 50 -2.90 -15.28 -1.37
CA GLY A 50 -1.91 -16.04 -2.14
C GLY A 50 -2.17 -16.07 -3.65
N LEU A 51 -3.37 -15.70 -4.09
CA LEU A 51 -3.81 -15.67 -5.49
C LEU A 51 -3.99 -14.24 -6.04
N ILE A 52 -4.16 -13.25 -5.16
CA ILE A 52 -4.24 -11.84 -5.56
C ILE A 52 -2.82 -11.36 -5.81
N THR A 53 -2.59 -10.91 -7.01
CA THR A 53 -1.33 -10.30 -7.43
C THR A 53 -1.04 -9.08 -6.55
N GLY A 54 -0.25 -9.25 -5.49
CA GLY A 54 0.30 -8.14 -4.74
C GLY A 54 1.12 -7.21 -5.63
N ILE A 55 1.54 -6.07 -5.10
CA ILE A 55 2.41 -5.13 -5.80
C ILE A 55 3.64 -5.90 -6.31
N LYS A 56 3.88 -5.82 -7.62
CA LYS A 56 4.98 -6.51 -8.28
C LYS A 56 6.04 -5.49 -8.67
N ILE A 57 7.23 -5.65 -8.12
CA ILE A 57 8.41 -4.86 -8.51
C ILE A 57 9.41 -5.82 -9.13
N ASP A 58 9.90 -5.49 -10.32
CA ASP A 58 10.97 -6.25 -10.95
C ASP A 58 12.30 -5.92 -10.28
N LYS A 59 12.77 -6.85 -9.44
CA LYS A 59 14.00 -6.69 -8.68
C LYS A 59 15.25 -6.66 -9.57
N GLY A 60 15.18 -7.23 -10.77
CA GLY A 60 16.27 -7.19 -11.76
C GLY A 60 16.43 -5.78 -12.31
N VAL A 61 15.35 -5.15 -12.72
CA VAL A 61 15.36 -3.73 -13.17
C VAL A 61 15.92 -2.82 -12.09
N ILE A 62 15.55 -3.04 -10.82
CA ILE A 62 16.07 -2.26 -9.70
C ILE A 62 17.59 -2.44 -9.54
N ALA A 63 18.09 -3.68 -9.62
CA ALA A 63 19.51 -3.97 -9.53
C ALA A 63 20.30 -3.31 -10.68
N GLU A 64 19.80 -3.39 -11.91
CA GLU A 64 20.39 -2.74 -13.07
C GLU A 64 20.43 -1.22 -12.92
N SER A 65 19.37 -0.61 -12.42
CA SER A 65 19.28 0.82 -12.16
C SER A 65 20.33 1.27 -11.12
N ILE A 66 20.47 0.52 -10.03
CA ILE A 66 21.47 0.80 -8.99
C ILE A 66 22.90 0.70 -9.56
N LEU A 67 23.18 -0.31 -10.40
CA LEU A 67 24.48 -0.47 -11.05
C LEU A 67 24.78 0.67 -12.05
N HIS A 68 23.76 1.12 -12.78
CA HIS A 68 23.90 2.14 -13.81
C HIS A 68 24.13 3.54 -13.24
N TYR A 69 23.31 3.94 -12.28
CA TYR A 69 23.35 5.31 -11.73
C TYR A 69 24.17 5.45 -10.46
N GLY A 70 24.43 4.35 -9.78
CA GLY A 70 25.19 4.28 -8.54
C GLY A 70 24.37 4.57 -7.29
N LYS A 71 24.82 4.01 -6.17
CA LYS A 71 24.13 4.04 -4.88
C LYS A 71 23.83 5.48 -4.38
N ASN A 72 24.77 6.41 -4.56
CA ASN A 72 24.58 7.78 -4.08
C ASN A 72 23.44 8.50 -4.81
N ASN A 73 23.43 8.42 -6.15
CA ASN A 73 22.39 9.04 -6.95
C ASN A 73 21.02 8.42 -6.65
N GLN A 74 20.96 7.09 -6.58
CA GLN A 74 19.71 6.40 -6.25
C GLN A 74 19.21 6.70 -4.83
N SER A 75 20.10 6.94 -3.88
CA SER A 75 19.71 7.41 -2.56
C SER A 75 19.10 8.82 -2.59
N THR A 76 19.61 9.69 -3.46
CA THR A 76 19.03 11.03 -3.67
C THR A 76 17.64 10.94 -4.28
N VAL A 77 17.47 10.12 -5.33
CA VAL A 77 16.14 9.85 -5.93
C VAL A 77 15.15 9.36 -4.86
N CYS A 78 15.53 8.39 -4.04
CA CYS A 78 14.67 7.91 -2.96
C CYS A 78 14.24 9.03 -1.98
N MET A 79 15.08 10.01 -1.73
CA MET A 79 14.73 11.17 -0.89
C MET A 79 13.74 12.10 -1.61
N GLU A 80 13.92 12.30 -2.90
CA GLU A 80 13.06 13.12 -3.75
C GLU A 80 11.66 12.54 -3.82
N GLU A 81 11.52 11.25 -4.13
CA GLU A 81 10.23 10.56 -4.22
C GLU A 81 9.49 10.54 -2.86
N CYS A 82 10.19 10.35 -1.76
CA CYS A 82 9.59 10.49 -0.44
C CYS A 82 9.05 11.92 -0.20
N ALA A 83 9.74 12.95 -0.67
CA ALA A 83 9.30 14.33 -0.52
C ALA A 83 8.09 14.64 -1.42
N GLU A 84 7.99 14.03 -2.61
CA GLU A 84 6.85 14.18 -3.50
C GLU A 84 5.60 13.50 -2.93
N LEU A 85 5.72 12.32 -2.35
CA LEU A 85 4.62 11.69 -1.60
C LEU A 85 4.16 12.57 -0.42
N ILE A 86 5.07 13.19 0.33
CA ILE A 86 4.71 14.13 1.40
C ILE A 86 3.92 15.33 0.84
N GLN A 87 4.30 15.85 -0.33
CA GLN A 87 3.58 16.93 -0.98
C GLN A 87 2.17 16.50 -1.43
N ALA A 88 2.03 15.30 -2.03
CA ALA A 88 0.75 14.75 -2.44
C ALA A 88 -0.21 14.61 -1.26
N ILE A 89 0.26 14.03 -0.13
CA ILE A 89 -0.49 13.92 1.13
C ILE A 89 -0.88 15.32 1.66
N SER A 90 0.05 16.27 1.63
CA SER A 90 -0.20 17.65 2.09
C SER A 90 -1.25 18.36 1.25
N LYS A 91 -1.27 18.16 -0.08
CA LYS A 91 -2.32 18.68 -0.98
C LYS A 91 -3.67 18.04 -0.65
N ALA A 92 -3.72 16.72 -0.46
CA ALA A 92 -4.93 15.99 -0.10
C ALA A 92 -5.54 16.50 1.23
N LYS A 93 -4.73 16.71 2.27
CA LYS A 93 -5.17 17.28 3.56
C LYS A 93 -5.80 18.68 3.44
N ARG A 94 -5.48 19.42 2.39
CA ARG A 94 -6.06 20.73 2.10
C ARG A 94 -7.26 20.66 1.15
N GLY A 95 -7.84 19.48 0.93
CA GLY A 95 -8.96 19.27 0.02
C GLY A 95 -8.61 19.34 -1.46
N LYS A 96 -7.32 19.25 -1.81
CA LYS A 96 -6.83 19.28 -3.21
C LYS A 96 -6.25 17.90 -3.57
N ILE A 97 -7.08 16.87 -3.40
CA ILE A 97 -6.68 15.51 -3.75
C ILE A 97 -6.57 15.35 -5.26
N ASN A 98 -5.46 14.78 -5.71
CA ASN A 98 -5.29 14.21 -7.04
C ASN A 98 -4.94 12.74 -6.85
N ARG A 99 -5.89 11.86 -7.17
CA ARG A 99 -5.73 10.41 -6.95
C ARG A 99 -4.64 9.81 -7.81
N ASP A 100 -4.55 10.21 -9.09
CA ASP A 100 -3.55 9.67 -10.00
C ASP A 100 -2.14 10.04 -9.55
N ASN A 101 -1.91 11.30 -9.18
CA ASN A 101 -0.63 11.72 -8.61
C ASN A 101 -0.32 11.00 -7.28
N MET A 102 -1.32 10.78 -6.42
CA MET A 102 -1.12 10.01 -5.18
C MET A 102 -0.70 8.56 -5.45
N ILE A 103 -1.29 7.91 -6.48
CA ILE A 103 -0.95 6.55 -6.89
C ILE A 103 0.48 6.50 -7.43
N GLU A 104 0.85 7.48 -8.27
CA GLU A 104 2.20 7.63 -8.82
C GLU A 104 3.24 7.72 -7.70
N GLU A 105 3.10 8.69 -6.78
CA GLU A 105 4.05 8.86 -5.68
C GLU A 105 4.13 7.64 -4.74
N ILE A 106 3.03 6.93 -4.53
CA ILE A 106 3.06 5.67 -3.78
C ILE A 106 3.86 4.61 -4.53
N ALA A 107 3.71 4.51 -5.85
CA ALA A 107 4.45 3.54 -6.65
C ALA A 107 5.96 3.84 -6.62
N ASP A 108 6.35 5.11 -6.75
CA ASP A 108 7.74 5.54 -6.73
C ASP A 108 8.39 5.27 -5.37
N VAL A 109 7.70 5.57 -4.27
CA VAL A 109 8.19 5.22 -2.92
C VAL A 109 8.33 3.71 -2.73
N LEU A 110 7.43 2.89 -3.27
CA LEU A 110 7.56 1.43 -3.20
C LEU A 110 8.77 0.92 -3.97
N ILE A 111 9.06 1.48 -5.15
CA ILE A 111 10.28 1.22 -5.92
C ILE A 111 11.51 1.63 -5.10
N CYS A 112 11.50 2.81 -4.49
CA CYS A 112 12.58 3.30 -3.64
C CYS A 112 12.83 2.40 -2.42
N ILE A 113 11.78 1.87 -1.80
CA ILE A 113 11.93 0.90 -0.71
C ILE A 113 12.68 -0.34 -1.17
N GLU A 114 12.35 -0.89 -2.35
CA GLU A 114 13.07 -2.04 -2.90
C GLU A 114 14.53 -1.68 -3.25
N MET A 115 14.81 -0.49 -3.79
CA MET A 115 16.17 0.01 -4.00
C MET A 115 16.97 0.07 -2.69
N LEU A 116 16.40 0.65 -1.64
CA LEU A 116 17.03 0.75 -0.32
C LEU A 116 17.33 -0.63 0.25
N LYS A 117 16.41 -1.59 0.10
CA LYS A 117 16.61 -2.98 0.53
C LYS A 117 17.83 -3.59 -0.15
N GLN A 118 17.95 -3.43 -1.47
CA GLN A 118 19.08 -3.96 -2.22
C GLN A 118 20.38 -3.23 -1.89
N MET A 119 20.38 -1.91 -1.89
CA MET A 119 21.57 -1.10 -1.61
C MET A 119 22.17 -1.34 -0.23
N TYR A 120 21.34 -1.62 0.77
CA TYR A 120 21.76 -1.80 2.16
C TYR A 120 21.62 -3.24 2.66
N MET A 121 21.34 -4.19 1.77
CA MET A 121 21.19 -5.63 2.08
C MET A 121 20.19 -5.90 3.22
N ILE A 122 19.04 -5.22 3.16
CA ILE A 122 17.98 -5.36 4.16
C ILE A 122 17.00 -6.43 3.69
N SER A 123 16.80 -7.48 4.50
CA SER A 123 15.87 -8.55 4.19
C SER A 123 14.43 -8.21 4.55
N ASP A 124 13.47 -8.76 3.77
CA ASP A 124 12.04 -8.65 4.05
C ASP A 124 11.68 -9.18 5.44
N GLU A 125 12.35 -10.24 5.89
CA GLU A 125 12.14 -10.81 7.23
C GLU A 125 12.40 -9.79 8.35
N LYS A 126 13.48 -9.00 8.24
CA LYS A 126 13.81 -7.96 9.23
C LYS A 126 12.77 -6.84 9.22
N ILE A 127 12.30 -6.45 8.03
CA ILE A 127 11.25 -5.44 7.88
C ILE A 127 9.95 -5.95 8.50
N ASN A 128 9.54 -7.18 8.18
CA ASN A 128 8.30 -7.77 8.69
C ASN A 128 8.28 -7.83 10.22
N LYS A 129 9.37 -8.21 10.87
CA LYS A 129 9.49 -8.18 12.34
C LYS A 129 9.23 -6.78 12.92
N TRP A 130 9.69 -5.74 12.24
CA TRP A 130 9.43 -4.37 12.66
C TRP A 130 7.99 -3.92 12.39
N ILE A 131 7.41 -4.36 11.27
CA ILE A 131 6.00 -4.10 10.94
C ILE A 131 5.10 -4.70 12.02
N GLU A 132 5.26 -5.99 12.33
CA GLU A 132 4.51 -6.69 13.37
C GLU A 132 4.57 -5.96 14.72
N LYS A 133 5.79 -5.60 15.15
CA LYS A 133 5.99 -4.86 16.40
C LYS A 133 5.31 -3.50 16.41
N LYS A 134 5.34 -2.77 15.27
CA LYS A 134 4.71 -1.45 15.17
C LYS A 134 3.18 -1.56 15.15
N GLN A 135 2.65 -2.56 14.45
CA GLN A 135 1.21 -2.81 14.39
C GLN A 135 0.66 -3.22 15.77
N ALA A 136 1.34 -4.11 16.48
CA ALA A 136 0.95 -4.49 17.84
C ALA A 136 0.89 -3.26 18.77
N ARG A 137 1.91 -2.40 18.71
CA ARG A 137 1.92 -1.16 19.51
C ARG A 137 0.80 -0.19 19.12
N GLU A 138 0.39 -0.17 17.86
CA GLU A 138 -0.71 0.67 17.42
C GLU A 138 -2.05 0.16 17.94
N VAL A 139 -2.28 -1.16 17.96
CA VAL A 139 -3.44 -1.77 18.61
C VAL A 139 -3.53 -1.36 20.08
N GLU A 140 -2.42 -1.49 20.83
CA GLU A 140 -2.37 -1.07 22.24
C GLU A 140 -2.69 0.43 22.45
N ARG A 141 -2.33 1.29 21.49
CA ARG A 141 -2.63 2.73 21.55
C ARG A 141 -4.10 3.03 21.30
N MET A 142 -4.70 2.33 20.33
CA MET A 142 -6.13 2.47 20.05
C MET A 142 -6.97 2.03 21.23
N GLU A 143 -6.62 0.92 21.88
CA GLU A 143 -7.32 0.42 23.08
C GLU A 143 -7.21 1.37 24.31
N LYS A 144 -6.12 2.13 24.42
CA LYS A 144 -5.93 3.07 25.54
C LYS A 144 -6.58 4.44 25.35
N ASN A 145 -7.00 4.75 24.12
CA ASN A 145 -7.62 6.04 23.77
C ASN A 145 -9.14 5.94 23.66
N GLU A 146 -9.74 4.77 23.97
CA GLU A 146 -11.16 4.58 24.19
C GLU A 146 -11.51 4.85 25.69
#